data_fc29d6ee855deeb23e3ddfe0c1096241
#
_entry.id   fc29d6ee855deeb23e3ddfe0c1096241
#
_cell.length_a   1.000
_cell.length_b   1.000
_cell.length_c   1.000
_cell.angle_alpha   90.00
_cell.angle_beta   90.00
_cell.angle_gamma   90.00
#
_symmetry.space_group_name_H-M   'P 1'
#
loop_
_entity.id
_entity.type
_entity.pdbx_description
1 polymer ?
#
loop_
_entity_poly.entity_id
_entity_poly.type
_entity_poly.pdbx_seq_one_letter_code
_entity_poly.pdbx_strand_id
1 'polypeptide(L)'
;MSGMSGLQAPSREAVIATRGIHRELDAFVVQAAFDRGGAFVAFALGDGTVRFAGLSGPEEDWPSVTVHEGAVLGMAADAAPGSVITGGDDGDFRRVKPDGEAVTLADLGSKWVEHVVAFAPGRGREKDLPILACSAGKQVHLFDGAGKRLKTLDHPSTVTGMSFDNRGKRVAASHYNGASLWFVAAKTDAPRRLEWKGSHIGVALQPDGEAVVTSMQENALHGWRLSDGQHMRMSGYPTKPESISFSRSGRWLASSGADSVVLWPFFGGGPMGKPPMELAGGASVVVSRVVFNPRSDVVAAGFADGRVVLADIESQRVLPVAPPGHGAVSILVWNESGSHLAFGTEQGFAAVVDLSKR
;
A
#
# COMPACT_ATOMS: atom_id res chain seq x y z
N MET A 1 -20.81 -17.20 -48.23
CA MET A 1 -19.48 -16.93 -47.64
C MET A 1 -19.32 -15.44 -47.51
N SER A 2 -19.55 -14.91 -46.36
CA SER A 2 -19.39 -13.48 -46.11
C SER A 2 -18.60 -13.38 -44.80
N GLY A 3 -17.33 -12.96 -44.93
CA GLY A 3 -16.41 -12.82 -43.82
C GLY A 3 -16.82 -11.61 -42.97
N MET A 4 -17.18 -11.89 -41.72
CA MET A 4 -17.26 -10.85 -40.70
C MET A 4 -15.85 -10.44 -40.28
N SER A 5 -15.35 -9.35 -40.84
CA SER A 5 -14.16 -8.68 -40.38
C SER A 5 -14.51 -8.09 -38.99
N GLY A 6 -13.93 -8.68 -37.93
CA GLY A 6 -14.00 -8.12 -36.61
C GLY A 6 -13.33 -6.75 -36.58
N LEU A 7 -14.11 -5.72 -36.41
CA LEU A 7 -13.62 -4.39 -36.06
C LEU A 7 -12.99 -4.47 -34.67
N GLN A 8 -11.69 -4.67 -34.60
CA GLN A 8 -10.90 -4.40 -33.40
C GLN A 8 -11.07 -2.91 -33.09
N ALA A 9 -11.70 -2.61 -31.95
CA ALA A 9 -11.70 -1.25 -31.42
C ALA A 9 -10.26 -0.75 -31.33
N PRO A 10 -9.96 0.52 -31.72
CA PRO A 10 -8.62 1.05 -31.65
C PRO A 10 -8.07 0.86 -30.23
N SER A 11 -6.96 0.15 -30.10
CA SER A 11 -6.26 0.02 -28.83
C SER A 11 -5.87 1.42 -28.37
N ARG A 12 -6.51 1.92 -27.29
CA ARG A 12 -6.06 3.17 -26.67
C ARG A 12 -4.61 2.93 -26.24
N GLU A 13 -3.71 3.74 -26.74
CA GLU A 13 -2.31 3.75 -26.30
C GLU A 13 -2.26 3.87 -24.78
N ALA A 14 -1.44 3.05 -24.12
CA ALA A 14 -1.32 3.07 -22.68
C ALA A 14 -0.73 4.40 -22.21
N VAL A 15 -1.26 4.96 -21.12
CA VAL A 15 -0.89 6.30 -20.63
C VAL A 15 0.60 6.45 -20.36
N ILE A 16 1.27 5.38 -19.95
CA ILE A 16 2.72 5.37 -19.70
C ILE A 16 3.55 5.81 -20.92
N ALA A 17 3.10 5.52 -22.13
CA ALA A 17 3.83 5.83 -23.36
C ALA A 17 3.98 7.35 -23.60
N THR A 18 3.02 8.14 -23.12
CA THR A 18 2.98 9.59 -23.36
C THR A 18 3.17 10.43 -22.11
N ARG A 19 3.00 9.85 -20.92
CA ARG A 19 2.97 10.54 -19.63
C ARG A 19 3.74 9.82 -18.54
N GLY A 20 4.52 8.82 -18.87
CA GLY A 20 5.28 8.01 -17.93
C GLY A 20 6.77 8.21 -18.07
N ILE A 21 7.47 8.17 -16.94
CA ILE A 21 8.91 7.92 -16.85
C ILE A 21 9.12 6.54 -16.23
N HIS A 22 10.06 5.77 -16.72
CA HIS A 22 10.30 4.42 -16.22
C HIS A 22 11.75 3.98 -16.36
N ARG A 23 12.14 2.96 -15.58
CA ARG A 23 13.45 2.31 -15.61
C ARG A 23 13.30 0.81 -15.37
N GLU A 24 14.19 0.05 -16.01
CA GLU A 24 14.50 -1.31 -15.58
C GLU A 24 15.55 -1.21 -14.47
N LEU A 25 15.21 -1.70 -13.29
CA LEU A 25 16.09 -1.79 -12.14
C LEU A 25 16.53 -3.26 -11.98
N ASP A 26 17.73 -3.46 -11.47
CA ASP A 26 18.36 -4.80 -11.47
C ASP A 26 17.85 -5.72 -10.34
N ALA A 27 16.80 -5.31 -9.60
CA ALA A 27 16.27 -6.07 -8.48
C ALA A 27 14.75 -5.88 -8.32
N PHE A 28 14.12 -6.82 -7.64
CA PHE A 28 12.70 -6.81 -7.26
C PHE A 28 12.33 -5.48 -6.60
N VAL A 29 11.27 -4.81 -7.08
CA VAL A 29 10.74 -3.61 -6.44
C VAL A 29 9.84 -4.00 -5.28
N VAL A 30 10.34 -3.86 -4.06
CA VAL A 30 9.64 -4.26 -2.83
C VAL A 30 8.54 -3.28 -2.47
N GLN A 31 8.85 -1.96 -2.56
CA GLN A 31 7.95 -0.90 -2.12
C GLN A 31 8.20 0.38 -2.91
N ALA A 32 7.21 1.27 -2.94
CA ALA A 32 7.35 2.64 -3.45
C ALA A 32 6.68 3.63 -2.50
N ALA A 33 7.21 4.86 -2.44
CA ALA A 33 6.63 5.93 -1.64
C ALA A 33 6.91 7.30 -2.28
N PHE A 34 5.86 8.12 -2.44
CA PHE A 34 6.04 9.52 -2.81
C PHE A 34 6.49 10.34 -1.60
N ASP A 35 7.42 11.23 -1.82
CA ASP A 35 7.75 12.28 -0.86
C ASP A 35 6.52 13.14 -0.53
N ARG A 36 6.33 13.50 0.73
CA ARG A 36 5.22 14.36 1.16
C ARG A 36 5.31 15.78 0.61
N GLY A 37 6.51 16.24 0.29
CA GLY A 37 6.73 17.52 -0.39
C GLY A 37 6.44 17.48 -1.89
N GLY A 38 6.29 16.27 -2.46
CA GLY A 38 6.06 16.08 -3.89
C GLY A 38 7.29 16.27 -4.77
N ALA A 39 8.51 16.18 -4.20
CA ALA A 39 9.75 16.36 -4.93
C ALA A 39 10.16 15.10 -5.71
N PHE A 40 9.90 13.92 -5.17
CA PHE A 40 10.31 12.64 -5.74
C PHE A 40 9.35 11.50 -5.39
N VAL A 41 9.55 10.37 -6.04
CA VAL A 41 9.11 9.04 -5.59
C VAL A 41 10.35 8.16 -5.36
N ALA A 42 10.33 7.41 -4.27
CA ALA A 42 11.36 6.43 -3.94
C ALA A 42 10.87 5.01 -4.23
N PHE A 43 11.77 4.15 -4.73
CA PHE A 43 11.56 2.72 -4.96
C PHE A 43 12.57 1.93 -4.13
N ALA A 44 12.09 1.12 -3.21
CA ALA A 44 12.89 0.22 -2.39
C ALA A 44 13.07 -1.12 -3.09
N LEU A 45 14.29 -1.63 -3.10
CA LEU A 45 14.66 -2.83 -3.84
C LEU A 45 15.10 -3.96 -2.91
N GLY A 46 14.94 -5.18 -3.41
CA GLY A 46 15.37 -6.40 -2.73
C GLY A 46 16.89 -6.57 -2.60
N ASP A 47 17.69 -5.69 -3.21
CA ASP A 47 19.15 -5.67 -3.10
C ASP A 47 19.68 -4.71 -2.01
N GLY A 48 18.80 -4.15 -1.18
CA GLY A 48 19.15 -3.23 -0.11
C GLY A 48 19.29 -1.77 -0.54
N THR A 49 18.96 -1.44 -1.79
CA THR A 49 19.04 -0.06 -2.29
C THR A 49 17.68 0.62 -2.38
N VAL A 50 17.71 1.96 -2.38
CA VAL A 50 16.56 2.81 -2.70
C VAL A 50 16.91 3.68 -3.90
N ARG A 51 16.03 3.72 -4.91
CA ARG A 51 16.14 4.58 -6.09
C ARG A 51 15.17 5.76 -5.95
N PHE A 52 15.63 6.95 -6.28
CA PHE A 52 14.84 8.17 -6.17
C PHE A 52 14.57 8.75 -7.56
N ALA A 53 13.31 8.81 -7.98
CA ALA A 53 12.88 9.45 -9.23
C ALA A 53 12.35 10.84 -8.93
N GLY A 54 13.00 11.89 -9.43
CA GLY A 54 12.52 13.26 -9.33
C GLY A 54 11.22 13.46 -10.11
N LEU A 55 10.28 14.24 -9.57
CA LEU A 55 9.03 14.59 -10.27
C LEU A 55 9.15 15.88 -11.08
N SER A 56 10.26 16.62 -10.92
CA SER A 56 10.56 17.85 -11.65
C SER A 56 12.06 17.85 -11.95
N GLY A 57 12.44 17.88 -13.21
CA GLY A 57 13.84 17.89 -13.61
C GLY A 57 14.15 16.91 -14.73
N PRO A 58 15.43 16.73 -15.08
CA PRO A 58 15.82 15.78 -16.12
C PRO A 58 15.45 14.37 -15.73
N GLU A 59 14.82 13.66 -16.65
CA GLU A 59 14.30 12.30 -16.46
C GLU A 59 15.42 11.24 -16.28
N GLU A 60 16.68 11.61 -16.47
CA GLU A 60 17.79 10.68 -16.67
C GLU A 60 18.42 10.14 -15.38
N ASP A 61 18.31 10.85 -14.25
CA ASP A 61 18.96 10.44 -13.01
C ASP A 61 17.98 9.94 -11.95
N TRP A 62 18.07 8.62 -11.68
CA TRP A 62 17.45 8.00 -10.52
C TRP A 62 18.56 7.59 -9.53
N PRO A 63 19.02 8.52 -8.68
CA PRO A 63 20.11 8.23 -7.75
C PRO A 63 19.79 7.02 -6.88
N SER A 64 20.84 6.22 -6.66
CA SER A 64 20.80 5.01 -5.85
C SER A 64 21.47 5.24 -4.52
N VAL A 65 20.80 4.86 -3.44
CA VAL A 65 21.36 4.88 -2.08
C VAL A 65 21.31 3.46 -1.53
N THR A 66 22.46 2.91 -1.14
CA THR A 66 22.53 1.65 -0.38
C THR A 66 22.14 1.93 1.06
N VAL A 67 21.07 1.29 1.53
CA VAL A 67 20.46 1.59 2.83
C VAL A 67 20.51 0.43 3.81
N HIS A 68 20.52 -0.82 3.33
CA HIS A 68 20.58 -2.02 4.17
C HIS A 68 21.65 -2.96 3.64
N GLU A 69 22.24 -3.78 4.51
CA GLU A 69 23.24 -4.79 4.11
C GLU A 69 22.64 -5.95 3.33
N GLY A 70 21.35 -6.23 3.56
CA GLY A 70 20.54 -7.20 2.83
C GLY A 70 19.39 -6.53 2.10
N ALA A 71 18.19 -7.11 2.16
CA ALA A 71 17.02 -6.59 1.46
C ALA A 71 16.34 -5.43 2.21
N VAL A 72 15.84 -4.43 1.48
CA VAL A 72 14.78 -3.57 2.01
C VAL A 72 13.49 -4.38 2.09
N LEU A 73 12.90 -4.48 3.27
CA LEU A 73 11.66 -5.24 3.49
C LEU A 73 10.41 -4.36 3.52
N GLY A 74 10.56 -3.10 3.95
CA GLY A 74 9.46 -2.15 4.01
C GLY A 74 9.94 -0.72 3.84
N MET A 75 9.09 0.13 3.24
CA MET A 75 9.34 1.55 3.08
C MET A 75 8.04 2.34 3.16
N ALA A 76 8.09 3.55 3.70
CA ALA A 76 7.01 4.52 3.66
C ALA A 76 7.55 5.95 3.49
N ALA A 77 6.69 6.87 3.03
CA ALA A 77 7.01 8.28 3.11
C ALA A 77 7.24 8.67 4.58
N ASP A 78 8.30 9.42 4.85
CA ASP A 78 8.53 9.95 6.20
C ASP A 78 7.39 10.90 6.62
N ALA A 79 7.27 11.17 7.90
CA ALA A 79 6.32 12.15 8.39
C ALA A 79 6.68 13.59 7.97
N ALA A 80 7.96 13.87 7.78
CA ALA A 80 8.47 15.12 7.21
C ALA A 80 8.74 14.98 5.69
N PRO A 81 8.67 16.09 4.90
CA PRO A 81 9.09 16.07 3.51
C PRO A 81 10.60 15.88 3.35
N GLY A 82 11.01 15.40 2.18
CA GLY A 82 12.43 15.27 1.78
C GLY A 82 13.08 13.94 2.17
N SER A 83 12.35 12.99 2.75
CA SER A 83 12.88 11.69 3.16
C SER A 83 11.84 10.57 3.10
N VAL A 84 12.33 9.35 3.09
CA VAL A 84 11.56 8.12 3.32
C VAL A 84 12.10 7.39 4.56
N ILE A 85 11.29 6.50 5.12
CA ILE A 85 11.71 5.60 6.20
C ILE A 85 11.70 4.16 5.69
N THR A 86 12.72 3.37 6.05
CA THR A 86 12.92 2.00 5.56
C THR A 86 13.14 1.03 6.71
N GLY A 87 12.80 -0.23 6.49
CA GLY A 87 13.17 -1.35 7.33
C GLY A 87 13.82 -2.44 6.50
N GLY A 88 14.82 -3.12 7.06
CA GLY A 88 15.60 -4.14 6.39
C GLY A 88 15.66 -5.47 7.15
N ASP A 89 16.21 -6.47 6.51
CA ASP A 89 16.49 -7.78 7.10
C ASP A 89 17.73 -7.77 8.02
N ASP A 90 18.51 -6.68 7.96
CA ASP A 90 19.62 -6.39 8.89
C ASP A 90 19.14 -5.94 10.30
N GLY A 91 17.83 -5.69 10.45
CA GLY A 91 17.24 -5.27 11.74
C GLY A 91 17.21 -3.76 11.95
N ASP A 92 17.64 -2.98 10.98
CA ASP A 92 17.66 -1.53 11.06
C ASP A 92 16.34 -0.90 10.60
N PHE A 93 15.92 0.13 11.34
CA PHE A 93 14.91 1.09 10.94
C PHE A 93 15.59 2.41 10.64
N ARG A 94 15.54 2.87 9.38
CA ARG A 94 16.33 4.01 8.89
C ARG A 94 15.47 5.11 8.27
N ARG A 95 16.00 6.36 8.33
CA ARG A 95 15.54 7.50 7.54
C ARG A 95 16.53 7.74 6.42
N VAL A 96 16.04 7.93 5.20
CA VAL A 96 16.87 8.00 3.99
C VAL A 96 16.47 9.20 3.13
N LYS A 97 17.46 9.93 2.61
CA LYS A 97 17.29 11.06 1.71
C LYS A 97 17.91 10.80 0.32
N PRO A 98 17.45 11.52 -0.73
CA PRO A 98 18.00 11.37 -2.08
C PRO A 98 19.48 11.74 -2.22
N ASP A 99 20.02 12.56 -1.32
CA ASP A 99 21.43 12.98 -1.29
C ASP A 99 22.38 11.92 -0.73
N GLY A 100 21.84 10.76 -0.31
CA GLY A 100 22.62 9.66 0.24
C GLY A 100 22.67 9.65 1.78
N GLU A 101 22.13 10.67 2.45
CA GLU A 101 22.05 10.65 3.91
C GLU A 101 21.12 9.53 4.38
N ALA A 102 21.64 8.60 5.18
CA ALA A 102 20.90 7.51 5.81
C ALA A 102 21.18 7.52 7.32
N VAL A 103 20.13 7.69 8.13
CA VAL A 103 20.23 7.76 9.59
C VAL A 103 19.47 6.59 10.20
N THR A 104 20.14 5.78 11.02
CA THR A 104 19.50 4.71 11.81
C THR A 104 18.68 5.34 12.94
N LEU A 105 17.35 5.14 12.89
CA LEU A 105 16.41 5.54 13.93
C LEU A 105 16.33 4.52 15.06
N ALA A 106 16.46 3.23 14.71
CA ALA A 106 16.57 2.15 15.67
C ALA A 106 17.28 0.94 15.05
N ASP A 107 18.14 0.32 15.86
CA ASP A 107 18.67 -1.02 15.65
C ASP A 107 17.85 -2.00 16.51
N LEU A 108 17.22 -2.97 15.88
CA LEU A 108 16.37 -3.99 16.53
C LEU A 108 17.03 -5.37 16.54
N GLY A 109 18.34 -5.40 16.32
CA GLY A 109 19.19 -6.59 16.34
C GLY A 109 18.90 -7.52 15.15
N SER A 110 18.88 -8.81 15.38
CA SER A 110 18.68 -9.82 14.32
C SER A 110 17.23 -10.01 13.88
N LYS A 111 16.31 -9.13 14.25
CA LYS A 111 14.90 -9.21 13.86
C LYS A 111 14.67 -8.37 12.61
N TRP A 112 14.11 -8.96 11.60
CA TRP A 112 13.69 -8.28 10.39
C TRP A 112 12.70 -7.17 10.67
N VAL A 113 12.90 -6.00 10.08
CA VAL A 113 11.99 -4.86 10.11
C VAL A 113 11.13 -4.89 8.85
N GLU A 114 10.02 -5.65 8.91
CA GLU A 114 9.23 -5.99 7.71
C GLU A 114 8.20 -4.93 7.32
N HIS A 115 7.59 -4.26 8.30
CA HIS A 115 6.55 -3.29 8.03
C HIS A 115 6.93 -1.93 8.60
N VAL A 116 6.77 -0.92 7.78
CA VAL A 116 7.08 0.47 8.11
C VAL A 116 5.91 1.35 7.68
N VAL A 117 5.39 2.18 8.58
CA VAL A 117 4.31 3.12 8.31
C VAL A 117 4.56 4.45 9.03
N ALA A 118 4.06 5.55 8.47
CA ALA A 118 4.13 6.85 9.13
C ALA A 118 2.78 7.56 9.06
N PHE A 119 2.45 8.25 10.14
CA PHE A 119 1.39 9.23 10.17
C PHE A 119 1.99 10.64 10.19
N ALA A 120 1.54 11.48 9.28
CA ALA A 120 1.80 12.91 9.29
C ALA A 120 0.48 13.68 9.40
N PRO A 121 0.37 14.67 10.30
CA PRO A 121 -0.82 15.49 10.40
C PRO A 121 -1.01 16.31 9.12
N GLY A 122 -2.23 16.32 8.58
CA GLY A 122 -2.59 17.18 7.45
C GLY A 122 -2.79 18.64 7.84
N ARG A 123 -3.00 19.51 6.87
CA ARG A 123 -3.30 20.94 7.08
C ARG A 123 -4.47 21.12 8.06
N GLY A 124 -4.34 22.05 8.99
CA GLY A 124 -5.33 22.32 10.04
C GLY A 124 -5.23 21.40 11.26
N ARG A 125 -4.22 20.53 11.29
CA ARG A 125 -3.99 19.57 12.37
C ARG A 125 -2.55 19.64 12.90
N GLU A 126 -1.94 20.80 12.85
CA GLU A 126 -0.54 21.06 13.23
C GLU A 126 -0.25 20.78 14.71
N LYS A 127 -1.31 20.61 15.54
CA LYS A 127 -1.20 20.21 16.96
C LYS A 127 -1.02 18.69 17.13
N ASP A 128 -1.38 17.89 16.13
CA ASP A 128 -1.17 16.46 16.18
C ASP A 128 0.32 16.16 15.91
N LEU A 129 0.87 15.21 16.65
CA LEU A 129 2.28 14.86 16.49
C LEU A 129 2.45 13.83 15.35
N PRO A 130 3.47 13.98 14.52
CA PRO A 130 3.84 12.95 13.57
C PRO A 130 4.34 11.70 14.30
N ILE A 131 3.93 10.52 13.81
CA ILE A 131 4.28 9.22 14.38
C ILE A 131 4.87 8.33 13.29
N LEU A 132 6.01 7.73 13.60
CA LEU A 132 6.61 6.68 12.79
C LEU A 132 6.38 5.34 13.50
N ALA A 133 6.25 4.28 12.74
CA ALA A 133 6.15 2.94 13.29
C ALA A 133 6.85 1.92 12.42
N CYS A 134 7.48 0.93 13.06
CA CYS A 134 7.98 -0.26 12.39
C CYS A 134 7.62 -1.52 13.19
N SER A 135 7.58 -2.66 12.52
CA SER A 135 7.42 -3.96 13.16
C SER A 135 8.73 -4.76 13.11
N ALA A 136 9.01 -5.47 14.20
CA ALA A 136 10.10 -6.44 14.26
C ALA A 136 9.64 -7.69 15.03
N GLY A 137 9.44 -8.79 14.30
CA GLY A 137 8.87 -10.02 14.85
C GLY A 137 7.49 -9.79 15.47
N LYS A 138 7.35 -9.98 16.78
CA LYS A 138 6.07 -9.81 17.51
C LYS A 138 5.85 -8.41 18.08
N GLN A 139 6.67 -7.45 17.72
CA GLN A 139 6.63 -6.11 18.31
C GLN A 139 6.38 -5.04 17.26
N VAL A 140 5.56 -4.05 17.63
CA VAL A 140 5.45 -2.78 16.92
C VAL A 140 6.12 -1.71 17.77
N HIS A 141 7.03 -0.97 17.18
CA HIS A 141 7.75 0.13 17.82
C HIS A 141 7.20 1.45 17.27
N LEU A 142 6.77 2.34 18.16
CA LEU A 142 6.30 3.68 17.82
C LEU A 142 7.37 4.71 18.16
N PHE A 143 7.55 5.67 17.26
CA PHE A 143 8.51 6.77 17.41
C PHE A 143 7.81 8.10 17.12
N ASP A 144 8.31 9.19 17.69
CA ASP A 144 7.92 10.53 17.26
C ASP A 144 8.56 10.86 15.90
N GLY A 145 8.21 12.01 15.32
CA GLY A 145 8.74 12.45 14.03
C GLY A 145 10.25 12.68 14.02
N ALA A 146 10.88 12.84 15.17
CA ALA A 146 12.33 12.97 15.30
C ALA A 146 13.06 11.61 15.40
N GLY A 147 12.30 10.51 15.52
CA GLY A 147 12.85 9.16 15.66
C GLY A 147 13.07 8.72 17.11
N LYS A 148 12.60 9.49 18.10
CA LYS A 148 12.66 9.06 19.49
C LYS A 148 11.59 7.99 19.76
N ARG A 149 12.00 6.85 20.30
CA ARG A 149 11.06 5.76 20.65
C ARG A 149 10.08 6.20 21.73
N LEU A 150 8.79 6.04 21.44
CA LEU A 150 7.69 6.36 22.33
C LEU A 150 7.17 5.12 23.05
N LYS A 151 6.98 4.00 22.33
CA LYS A 151 6.40 2.77 22.84
C LYS A 151 6.91 1.54 22.10
N THR A 152 6.81 0.41 22.75
CA THR A 152 6.90 -0.94 22.16
C THR A 152 5.64 -1.71 22.54
N LEU A 153 4.93 -2.22 21.53
CA LEU A 153 3.63 -2.90 21.66
C LEU A 153 3.79 -4.37 21.32
N ASP A 154 3.53 -5.25 22.29
CA ASP A 154 3.68 -6.70 22.12
C ASP A 154 2.44 -7.35 21.51
N HIS A 155 2.64 -8.28 20.58
CA HIS A 155 1.60 -9.02 19.87
C HIS A 155 1.72 -10.53 20.12
N PRO A 156 0.62 -11.30 19.98
CA PRO A 156 0.64 -12.75 20.27
C PRO A 156 1.57 -13.56 19.34
N SER A 157 1.70 -13.10 18.09
CA SER A 157 2.57 -13.70 17.06
C SER A 157 3.20 -12.60 16.20
N THR A 158 4.00 -13.00 15.21
CA THR A 158 4.64 -12.09 14.25
C THR A 158 3.61 -11.15 13.63
N VAL A 159 3.95 -9.86 13.57
CA VAL A 159 3.17 -8.82 12.90
C VAL A 159 3.32 -9.00 11.40
N THR A 160 2.21 -9.05 10.67
CA THR A 160 2.14 -9.35 9.24
C THR A 160 1.56 -8.19 8.42
N GLY A 161 1.27 -7.08 9.05
CA GLY A 161 0.82 -5.84 8.42
C GLY A 161 0.50 -4.79 9.46
N MET A 162 0.64 -3.52 9.11
CA MET A 162 0.35 -2.37 9.96
C MET A 162 -0.35 -1.26 9.19
N SER A 163 -1.25 -0.55 9.87
CA SER A 163 -1.88 0.65 9.33
C SER A 163 -2.27 1.62 10.43
N PHE A 164 -2.04 2.92 10.21
CA PHE A 164 -2.62 3.97 11.06
C PHE A 164 -4.04 4.32 10.61
N ASP A 165 -4.86 4.80 11.53
CA ASP A 165 -6.08 5.48 11.15
C ASP A 165 -5.77 6.88 10.58
N ASN A 166 -6.73 7.48 9.87
CA ASN A 166 -6.58 8.80 9.24
C ASN A 166 -6.27 9.94 10.24
N ARG A 167 -6.31 9.67 11.53
CA ARG A 167 -6.06 10.65 12.60
C ARG A 167 -4.75 10.39 13.35
N GLY A 168 -4.03 9.30 13.02
CA GLY A 168 -2.84 8.88 13.76
C GLY A 168 -3.11 8.54 15.23
N LYS A 169 -4.39 8.35 15.62
CA LYS A 169 -4.76 8.03 16.99
C LYS A 169 -4.73 6.56 17.30
N ARG A 170 -4.89 5.74 16.27
CA ARG A 170 -4.88 4.27 16.38
C ARG A 170 -3.92 3.67 15.36
N VAL A 171 -3.26 2.60 15.77
CA VAL A 171 -2.51 1.70 14.88
C VAL A 171 -3.11 0.32 14.99
N ALA A 172 -3.40 -0.30 13.85
CA ALA A 172 -3.80 -1.70 13.74
C ALA A 172 -2.62 -2.52 13.27
N ALA A 173 -2.46 -3.71 13.83
CA ALA A 173 -1.47 -4.69 13.39
C ALA A 173 -2.15 -6.05 13.24
N SER A 174 -2.01 -6.68 12.06
CA SER A 174 -2.45 -8.04 11.81
C SER A 174 -1.40 -9.05 12.29
N HIS A 175 -1.86 -10.23 12.67
CA HIS A 175 -1.04 -11.35 13.15
C HIS A 175 -1.82 -12.65 13.03
N TYR A 176 -1.22 -13.78 13.36
CA TYR A 176 -1.96 -15.06 13.41
C TYR A 176 -3.11 -15.00 14.43
N ASN A 177 -4.29 -15.46 14.01
CA ASN A 177 -5.57 -15.44 14.72
C ASN A 177 -6.17 -14.04 14.97
N GLY A 178 -5.87 -13.04 14.14
CA GLY A 178 -6.58 -11.78 14.16
C GLY A 178 -5.74 -10.54 13.96
N ALA A 179 -6.18 -9.46 14.63
CA ALA A 179 -5.49 -8.18 14.65
C ALA A 179 -5.56 -7.55 16.05
N SER A 180 -4.63 -6.66 16.32
CA SER A 180 -4.62 -5.82 17.52
C SER A 180 -4.78 -4.37 17.14
N LEU A 181 -5.68 -3.66 17.81
CA LEU A 181 -5.89 -2.22 17.62
C LEU A 181 -5.45 -1.47 18.88
N TRP A 182 -4.48 -0.58 18.72
CA TRP A 182 -3.86 0.18 19.79
C TRP A 182 -4.18 1.66 19.69
N PHE A 183 -4.37 2.31 20.83
CA PHE A 183 -4.44 3.76 20.89
C PHE A 183 -3.04 4.33 21.16
N VAL A 184 -2.52 5.13 20.23
CA VAL A 184 -1.14 5.65 20.27
C VAL A 184 -0.85 6.43 21.55
N ALA A 185 -1.78 7.30 21.95
CA ALA A 185 -1.63 8.17 23.13
C ALA A 185 -2.14 7.55 24.45
N ALA A 186 -2.60 6.29 24.46
CA ALA A 186 -3.08 5.65 25.68
C ALA A 186 -1.95 5.52 26.71
N LYS A 187 -2.25 5.74 27.98
CA LYS A 187 -1.30 5.56 29.07
C LYS A 187 -1.04 4.09 29.40
N THR A 188 -2.01 3.23 29.11
CA THR A 188 -1.92 1.77 29.31
C THR A 188 -1.78 1.11 27.97
N ASP A 189 -0.82 0.18 27.85
CA ASP A 189 -0.59 -0.59 26.62
C ASP A 189 -1.48 -1.85 26.61
N ALA A 190 -2.80 -1.61 26.50
CA ALA A 190 -3.81 -2.66 26.35
C ALA A 190 -4.44 -2.56 24.95
N PRO A 191 -4.31 -3.57 24.08
CA PRO A 191 -4.93 -3.55 22.77
C PRO A 191 -6.41 -3.90 22.86
N ARG A 192 -7.20 -3.37 21.95
CA ARG A 192 -8.44 -4.01 21.57
C ARG A 192 -8.09 -5.20 20.67
N ARG A 193 -8.33 -6.41 21.13
CA ARG A 193 -8.12 -7.63 20.36
C ARG A 193 -9.29 -7.86 19.41
N LEU A 194 -8.97 -8.16 18.16
CA LEU A 194 -9.89 -8.47 17.08
C LEU A 194 -9.60 -9.92 16.65
N GLU A 195 -10.28 -10.87 17.29
CA GLU A 195 -9.95 -12.30 17.17
C GLU A 195 -10.73 -12.94 16.02
N TRP A 196 -10.01 -13.67 15.19
CA TRP A 196 -10.56 -14.56 14.17
C TRP A 196 -9.51 -15.58 13.77
N LYS A 197 -9.90 -16.85 13.73
CA LYS A 197 -9.01 -17.97 13.40
C LYS A 197 -8.45 -17.84 11.98
N GLY A 198 -7.14 -18.00 11.84
CA GLY A 198 -6.42 -18.07 10.56
C GLY A 198 -5.22 -17.13 10.49
N SER A 199 -4.56 -17.12 9.34
CA SER A 199 -3.37 -16.31 9.08
C SER A 199 -3.75 -15.00 8.41
N HIS A 200 -3.75 -13.91 9.17
CA HIS A 200 -4.00 -12.56 8.66
C HIS A 200 -2.70 -11.95 8.14
N ILE A 201 -2.65 -11.52 6.89
CA ILE A 201 -1.42 -11.11 6.17
C ILE A 201 -1.36 -9.62 5.83
N GLY A 202 -2.44 -8.89 6.03
CA GLY A 202 -2.51 -7.45 5.84
C GLY A 202 -3.65 -6.85 6.62
N VAL A 203 -3.64 -5.52 6.85
CA VAL A 203 -4.67 -4.82 7.60
C VAL A 203 -4.96 -3.44 7.03
N ALA A 204 -6.23 -3.05 6.99
CA ALA A 204 -6.68 -1.71 6.66
C ALA A 204 -7.74 -1.24 7.66
N LEU A 205 -7.65 0.06 8.02
CA LEU A 205 -8.70 0.72 8.79
C LEU A 205 -9.59 1.51 7.84
N GLN A 206 -10.91 1.38 8.02
CA GLN A 206 -11.87 2.20 7.30
C GLN A 206 -11.65 3.69 7.64
N PRO A 207 -11.70 4.62 6.68
CA PRO A 207 -11.37 6.03 6.88
C PRO A 207 -12.17 6.74 7.99
N ASP A 208 -13.44 6.39 8.20
CA ASP A 208 -14.28 6.89 9.31
C ASP A 208 -13.94 6.23 10.65
N GLY A 209 -13.16 5.15 10.63
CA GLY A 209 -12.73 4.41 11.80
C GLY A 209 -13.77 3.46 12.36
N GLU A 210 -14.80 3.08 11.60
CA GLU A 210 -15.86 2.18 12.03
C GLU A 210 -15.51 0.70 11.87
N ALA A 211 -14.57 0.37 10.98
CA ALA A 211 -14.16 -1.03 10.74
C ALA A 211 -12.65 -1.20 10.62
N VAL A 212 -12.18 -2.39 10.97
CA VAL A 212 -10.88 -2.95 10.62
C VAL A 212 -11.10 -4.15 9.72
N VAL A 213 -10.34 -4.25 8.64
CA VAL A 213 -10.36 -5.39 7.71
C VAL A 213 -8.97 -5.94 7.54
N THR A 214 -8.85 -7.25 7.51
CA THR A 214 -7.62 -7.97 7.21
C THR A 214 -7.77 -8.84 5.98
N SER A 215 -6.71 -8.96 5.21
CA SER A 215 -6.58 -10.02 4.22
C SER A 215 -6.02 -11.28 4.88
N MET A 216 -6.36 -12.45 4.33
CA MET A 216 -6.05 -13.74 4.93
C MET A 216 -5.39 -14.69 3.92
N GLN A 217 -4.49 -15.54 4.43
CA GLN A 217 -3.87 -16.62 3.65
C GLN A 217 -4.91 -17.63 3.12
N GLU A 218 -6.07 -17.72 3.80
CA GLU A 218 -7.17 -18.64 3.50
C GLU A 218 -8.11 -18.11 2.41
N ASN A 219 -7.62 -17.35 1.45
CA ASN A 219 -8.35 -16.81 0.29
C ASN A 219 -9.64 -16.06 0.70
N ALA A 220 -9.55 -15.23 1.73
CA ALA A 220 -10.67 -14.46 2.25
C ALA A 220 -10.21 -13.12 2.82
N LEU A 221 -11.16 -12.21 3.01
CA LEU A 221 -11.01 -11.07 3.89
C LEU A 221 -11.86 -11.28 5.15
N HIS A 222 -11.40 -10.75 6.26
CA HIS A 222 -12.16 -10.71 7.49
C HIS A 222 -12.17 -9.31 8.08
N GLY A 223 -13.35 -8.84 8.47
CA GLY A 223 -13.51 -7.52 9.07
C GLY A 223 -14.23 -7.57 10.40
N TRP A 224 -14.02 -6.54 11.20
CA TRP A 224 -14.73 -6.29 12.47
C TRP A 224 -15.31 -4.88 12.45
N ARG A 225 -16.61 -4.77 12.67
CA ARG A 225 -17.24 -3.48 12.97
C ARG A 225 -16.90 -3.10 14.42
N LEU A 226 -16.29 -1.94 14.59
CA LEU A 226 -15.73 -1.58 15.88
C LEU A 226 -16.77 -1.13 16.93
N SER A 227 -17.97 -0.74 16.50
CA SER A 227 -19.05 -0.30 17.43
C SER A 227 -19.62 -1.44 18.27
N ASP A 228 -19.83 -2.62 17.68
CA ASP A 228 -20.49 -3.78 18.29
C ASP A 228 -19.71 -5.08 18.18
N GLY A 229 -18.57 -5.09 17.48
CA GLY A 229 -17.75 -6.29 17.27
C GLY A 229 -18.29 -7.24 16.21
N GLN A 230 -19.30 -6.85 15.42
CA GLN A 230 -19.83 -7.72 14.37
C GLN A 230 -18.76 -8.11 13.38
N HIS A 231 -18.67 -9.41 13.09
CA HIS A 231 -17.77 -9.99 12.12
C HIS A 231 -18.32 -9.85 10.69
N MET A 232 -17.41 -9.58 9.76
CA MET A 232 -17.71 -9.43 8.34
C MET A 232 -16.77 -10.33 7.54
N ARG A 233 -17.26 -11.47 7.04
CA ARG A 233 -16.46 -12.37 6.21
C ARG A 233 -16.77 -12.15 4.74
N MET A 234 -15.73 -11.89 3.97
CA MET A 234 -15.76 -11.71 2.51
C MET A 234 -14.91 -12.81 1.88
N SER A 235 -15.52 -13.70 1.12
CA SER A 235 -14.91 -14.92 0.58
C SER A 235 -15.30 -15.12 -0.89
N GLY A 236 -14.75 -16.15 -1.53
CA GLY A 236 -14.98 -16.46 -2.94
C GLY A 236 -13.76 -16.17 -3.83
N TYR A 237 -12.62 -15.83 -3.22
CA TYR A 237 -11.39 -15.57 -3.96
C TYR A 237 -10.72 -16.85 -4.44
N PRO A 238 -10.29 -16.91 -5.72
CA PRO A 238 -9.55 -18.05 -6.23
C PRO A 238 -8.12 -18.13 -5.65
N THR A 239 -7.54 -16.98 -5.28
CA THR A 239 -6.23 -16.90 -4.63
C THR A 239 -6.28 -16.00 -3.41
N LYS A 240 -5.20 -15.96 -2.60
CA LYS A 240 -5.13 -15.06 -1.44
C LYS A 240 -5.16 -13.59 -1.88
N PRO A 241 -6.00 -12.74 -1.28
CA PRO A 241 -5.99 -11.31 -1.53
C PRO A 241 -4.80 -10.65 -0.78
N GLU A 242 -3.73 -10.31 -1.48
CA GLU A 242 -2.53 -9.71 -0.88
C GLU A 242 -2.62 -8.20 -0.69
N SER A 243 -3.52 -7.56 -1.42
CA SER A 243 -3.67 -6.10 -1.43
C SER A 243 -5.12 -5.71 -1.19
N ILE A 244 -5.33 -4.80 -0.24
CA ILE A 244 -6.62 -4.22 0.08
C ILE A 244 -6.49 -2.70 0.25
N SER A 245 -7.48 -1.95 -0.22
CA SER A 245 -7.49 -0.50 -0.13
C SER A 245 -8.91 0.03 0.05
N PHE A 246 -9.14 0.90 1.04
CA PHE A 246 -10.40 1.63 1.16
C PHE A 246 -10.43 2.85 0.24
N SER A 247 -11.59 3.13 -0.34
CA SER A 247 -11.85 4.43 -0.97
C SER A 247 -11.78 5.54 0.09
N ARG A 248 -11.51 6.77 -0.35
CA ARG A 248 -11.44 7.93 0.55
C ARG A 248 -12.70 8.11 1.41
N SER A 249 -13.85 7.83 0.83
CA SER A 249 -15.15 7.92 1.52
C SER A 249 -15.40 6.77 2.52
N GLY A 250 -14.56 5.72 2.51
CA GLY A 250 -14.78 4.49 3.27
C GLY A 250 -15.95 3.64 2.77
N ARG A 251 -16.59 4.02 1.66
CA ARG A 251 -17.77 3.33 1.11
C ARG A 251 -17.43 2.04 0.35
N TRP A 252 -16.20 1.94 -0.16
CA TRP A 252 -15.74 0.80 -0.93
C TRP A 252 -14.41 0.29 -0.38
N LEU A 253 -14.26 -1.03 -0.37
CA LEU A 253 -12.98 -1.71 -0.16
C LEU A 253 -12.63 -2.47 -1.42
N ALA A 254 -11.54 -2.09 -2.08
CA ALA A 254 -10.97 -2.84 -3.19
C ALA A 254 -10.05 -3.93 -2.67
N SER A 255 -10.02 -5.06 -3.35
CA SER A 255 -9.10 -6.16 -3.08
C SER A 255 -8.59 -6.84 -4.34
N SER A 256 -7.39 -7.39 -4.24
CA SER A 256 -6.74 -8.28 -5.20
C SER A 256 -7.17 -9.75 -4.98
N GLY A 257 -6.56 -10.68 -5.71
CA GLY A 257 -6.73 -12.13 -5.51
C GLY A 257 -7.77 -12.80 -6.40
N ALA A 258 -8.39 -12.05 -7.32
CA ALA A 258 -9.24 -12.55 -8.39
C ALA A 258 -8.71 -12.05 -9.75
N ASP A 259 -9.30 -12.46 -10.85
CA ASP A 259 -8.99 -11.95 -12.20
C ASP A 259 -9.67 -10.61 -12.52
N SER A 260 -10.34 -10.04 -11.53
CA SER A 260 -10.97 -8.72 -11.52
C SER A 260 -10.65 -7.98 -10.23
N VAL A 261 -10.81 -6.66 -10.23
CA VAL A 261 -10.83 -5.86 -8.99
C VAL A 261 -12.14 -6.11 -8.28
N VAL A 262 -12.08 -6.70 -7.08
CA VAL A 262 -13.27 -6.97 -6.26
C VAL A 262 -13.51 -5.80 -5.32
N LEU A 263 -14.70 -5.19 -5.40
CA LEU A 263 -15.10 -4.01 -4.65
C LEU A 263 -16.23 -4.36 -3.66
N TRP A 264 -15.92 -4.37 -2.39
CA TRP A 264 -16.90 -4.64 -1.34
C TRP A 264 -17.60 -3.36 -0.88
N PRO A 265 -18.94 -3.33 -0.80
CA PRO A 265 -19.68 -2.16 -0.34
C PRO A 265 -19.67 -2.06 1.19
N PHE A 266 -19.06 -0.99 1.73
CA PHE A 266 -18.97 -0.71 3.16
C PHE A 266 -19.99 0.34 3.66
N PHE A 267 -20.93 0.76 2.83
CA PHE A 267 -22.03 1.63 3.22
C PHE A 267 -23.23 0.82 3.78
N GLY A 268 -24.08 1.49 4.58
CA GLY A 268 -25.29 0.86 5.12
C GLY A 268 -25.04 -0.36 6.00
N GLY A 269 -24.07 -0.26 6.92
CA GLY A 269 -23.79 -1.30 7.92
C GLY A 269 -22.74 -2.35 7.51
N GLY A 270 -22.05 -2.15 6.40
CA GLY A 270 -20.98 -3.04 5.95
C GLY A 270 -21.37 -3.94 4.76
N PRO A 271 -20.46 -4.86 4.36
CA PRO A 271 -20.60 -5.68 3.15
C PRO A 271 -21.56 -6.87 3.29
N MET A 272 -21.96 -7.25 4.52
CA MET A 272 -22.72 -8.45 4.76
C MET A 272 -24.09 -8.42 4.09
N GLY A 273 -24.41 -9.47 3.34
CA GLY A 273 -25.65 -9.58 2.56
C GLY A 273 -25.71 -8.76 1.27
N LYS A 274 -24.59 -8.16 0.88
CA LYS A 274 -24.47 -7.41 -0.37
C LYS A 274 -23.44 -8.08 -1.29
N PRO A 275 -23.73 -8.21 -2.61
CA PRO A 275 -22.74 -8.72 -3.54
C PRO A 275 -21.59 -7.70 -3.73
N PRO A 276 -20.36 -8.16 -3.97
CA PRO A 276 -19.31 -7.29 -4.45
C PRO A 276 -19.58 -6.82 -5.88
N MET A 277 -18.98 -5.71 -6.27
CA MET A 277 -18.84 -5.27 -7.66
C MET A 277 -17.49 -5.72 -8.18
N GLU A 278 -17.43 -6.12 -9.44
CA GLU A 278 -16.19 -6.50 -10.11
C GLU A 278 -15.89 -5.56 -11.28
N LEU A 279 -14.65 -5.07 -11.36
CA LEU A 279 -14.20 -4.18 -12.43
C LEU A 279 -12.89 -4.67 -13.04
N ALA A 280 -12.62 -4.27 -14.27
CA ALA A 280 -11.37 -4.52 -15.00
C ALA A 280 -11.02 -6.00 -15.18
N GLY A 281 -12.00 -6.91 -15.12
CA GLY A 281 -11.83 -8.35 -15.31
C GLY A 281 -11.80 -8.78 -16.78
N GLY A 282 -11.78 -10.10 -17.00
CA GLY A 282 -12.00 -10.72 -18.31
C GLY A 282 -10.74 -11.21 -19.05
N ALA A 283 -9.55 -11.08 -18.45
CA ALA A 283 -8.30 -11.54 -19.06
C ALA A 283 -7.74 -12.82 -18.42
N SER A 284 -8.44 -13.41 -17.45
CA SER A 284 -7.98 -14.59 -16.67
C SER A 284 -6.59 -14.42 -16.04
N VAL A 285 -6.20 -13.16 -15.75
CA VAL A 285 -4.95 -12.81 -15.10
C VAL A 285 -5.26 -12.20 -13.75
N VAL A 286 -4.63 -12.72 -12.70
CA VAL A 286 -4.90 -12.30 -11.32
C VAL A 286 -4.47 -10.85 -11.09
N VAL A 287 -5.33 -10.08 -10.44
CA VAL A 287 -4.99 -8.78 -9.86
C VAL A 287 -4.07 -9.02 -8.66
N SER A 288 -2.85 -8.51 -8.73
CA SER A 288 -1.83 -8.63 -7.68
C SER A 288 -1.90 -7.48 -6.67
N ARG A 289 -2.17 -6.26 -7.14
CA ARG A 289 -2.19 -5.05 -6.29
C ARG A 289 -3.37 -4.15 -6.64
N VAL A 290 -3.91 -3.50 -5.61
CA VAL A 290 -4.96 -2.47 -5.76
C VAL A 290 -4.68 -1.29 -4.84
N VAL A 291 -4.96 -0.08 -5.30
CA VAL A 291 -4.89 1.13 -4.47
C VAL A 291 -5.89 2.17 -4.95
N PHE A 292 -6.70 2.72 -4.04
CA PHE A 292 -7.60 3.82 -4.36
C PHE A 292 -6.86 5.14 -4.53
N ASN A 293 -7.30 5.93 -5.50
CA ASN A 293 -6.89 7.32 -5.62
C ASN A 293 -7.34 8.10 -4.35
N PRO A 294 -6.48 8.90 -3.71
CA PRO A 294 -6.82 9.59 -2.46
C PRO A 294 -7.82 10.75 -2.65
N ARG A 295 -8.20 11.09 -3.89
CA ARG A 295 -9.07 12.24 -4.21
C ARG A 295 -10.35 11.88 -4.95
N SER A 296 -10.45 10.67 -5.51
CA SER A 296 -11.59 10.21 -6.32
C SER A 296 -11.88 8.73 -6.11
N ASP A 297 -13.05 8.27 -6.52
CA ASP A 297 -13.43 6.86 -6.47
C ASP A 297 -12.89 6.08 -7.70
N VAL A 298 -11.61 6.32 -8.03
CA VAL A 298 -10.85 5.58 -9.03
C VAL A 298 -9.90 4.63 -8.30
N VAL A 299 -9.87 3.37 -8.71
CA VAL A 299 -8.93 2.37 -8.22
C VAL A 299 -7.87 2.07 -9.28
N ALA A 300 -6.60 2.09 -8.90
CA ALA A 300 -5.52 1.54 -9.70
C ALA A 300 -5.37 0.05 -9.39
N ALA A 301 -5.21 -0.77 -10.41
CA ALA A 301 -5.00 -2.20 -10.31
C ALA A 301 -3.79 -2.63 -11.14
N GLY A 302 -2.90 -3.39 -10.50
CA GLY A 302 -1.78 -4.08 -11.13
C GLY A 302 -2.04 -5.57 -11.18
N PHE A 303 -1.58 -6.21 -12.22
CA PHE A 303 -1.84 -7.62 -12.52
C PHE A 303 -0.56 -8.45 -12.49
N ALA A 304 -0.72 -9.75 -12.41
CA ALA A 304 0.38 -10.71 -12.40
C ALA A 304 1.18 -10.75 -13.72
N ASP A 305 0.64 -10.21 -14.82
CA ASP A 305 1.32 -10.07 -16.09
C ASP A 305 2.05 -8.72 -16.27
N GLY A 306 2.03 -7.84 -15.28
CA GLY A 306 2.65 -6.51 -15.32
C GLY A 306 1.72 -5.40 -15.81
N ARG A 307 0.55 -5.72 -16.32
CA ARG A 307 -0.45 -4.74 -16.76
C ARG A 307 -0.93 -3.89 -15.60
N VAL A 308 -1.09 -2.57 -15.85
CA VAL A 308 -1.67 -1.62 -14.89
C VAL A 308 -2.85 -0.89 -15.53
N VAL A 309 -3.96 -0.78 -14.81
CA VAL A 309 -5.16 -0.05 -15.24
C VAL A 309 -5.70 0.87 -14.16
N LEU A 310 -6.48 1.88 -14.56
CA LEU A 310 -7.36 2.64 -13.68
C LEU A 310 -8.79 2.24 -13.97
N ALA A 311 -9.57 1.98 -12.93
CA ALA A 311 -10.99 1.69 -13.02
C ALA A 311 -11.78 2.71 -12.20
N ASP A 312 -12.70 3.41 -12.86
CA ASP A 312 -13.63 4.37 -12.26
C ASP A 312 -14.89 3.65 -11.83
N ILE A 313 -15.26 3.75 -10.55
CA ILE A 313 -16.37 2.99 -9.97
C ILE A 313 -17.72 3.45 -10.52
N GLU A 314 -17.90 4.76 -10.68
CA GLU A 314 -19.19 5.34 -11.07
C GLU A 314 -19.50 5.06 -12.55
N SER A 315 -18.54 5.34 -13.42
CA SER A 315 -18.71 5.15 -14.86
C SER A 315 -18.39 3.73 -15.33
N GLN A 316 -17.80 2.90 -14.50
CA GLN A 316 -17.28 1.54 -14.81
C GLN A 316 -16.28 1.52 -15.98
N ARG A 317 -15.67 2.67 -16.30
CA ARG A 317 -14.68 2.78 -17.36
C ARG A 317 -13.31 2.34 -16.86
N VAL A 318 -12.58 1.64 -17.75
CA VAL A 318 -11.21 1.18 -17.51
C VAL A 318 -10.28 1.93 -18.46
N LEU A 319 -9.21 2.51 -17.90
CA LEU A 319 -8.17 3.20 -18.64
C LEU A 319 -6.87 2.39 -18.54
N PRO A 320 -6.28 1.90 -19.65
CA PRO A 320 -4.98 1.26 -19.65
C PRO A 320 -3.88 2.26 -19.26
N VAL A 321 -3.07 1.92 -18.25
CA VAL A 321 -1.92 2.73 -17.79
C VAL A 321 -0.62 2.15 -18.33
N ALA A 322 -0.39 0.85 -18.16
CA ALA A 322 0.76 0.13 -18.69
C ALA A 322 0.33 -1.18 -19.36
N PRO A 323 0.98 -1.58 -20.46
CA PRO A 323 0.74 -2.87 -21.11
C PRO A 323 1.26 -4.02 -20.23
N PRO A 324 0.91 -5.29 -20.53
CA PRO A 324 1.53 -6.45 -19.92
C PRO A 324 3.02 -6.52 -20.29
N GLY A 325 3.80 -7.20 -19.46
CA GLY A 325 5.25 -7.34 -19.51
C GLY A 325 5.88 -7.03 -18.16
N HIS A 326 7.18 -7.21 -18.05
CA HIS A 326 7.98 -6.84 -16.87
C HIS A 326 7.65 -7.56 -15.55
N GLY A 327 6.92 -8.70 -15.60
CA GLY A 327 6.55 -9.49 -14.41
C GLY A 327 5.37 -8.91 -13.61
N ALA A 328 5.01 -9.59 -12.53
CA ALA A 328 3.87 -9.21 -11.71
C ALA A 328 4.08 -7.82 -11.05
N VAL A 329 3.02 -7.02 -11.02
CA VAL A 329 3.06 -5.75 -10.29
C VAL A 329 3.16 -6.05 -8.80
N SER A 330 4.24 -5.59 -8.17
CA SER A 330 4.55 -5.80 -6.75
C SER A 330 4.07 -4.65 -5.86
N ILE A 331 3.97 -3.45 -6.41
CA ILE A 331 3.53 -2.25 -5.67
C ILE A 331 2.81 -1.25 -6.58
N LEU A 332 1.82 -0.58 -6.03
CA LEU A 332 1.12 0.58 -6.58
C LEU A 332 0.99 1.64 -5.50
N VAL A 333 1.29 2.88 -5.81
CA VAL A 333 1.13 4.01 -4.87
C VAL A 333 0.74 5.30 -5.59
N TRP A 334 -0.17 6.06 -4.97
CA TRP A 334 -0.53 7.41 -5.40
C TRP A 334 0.22 8.46 -4.58
N ASN A 335 0.51 9.60 -5.19
CA ASN A 335 0.86 10.78 -4.42
C ASN A 335 -0.40 11.36 -3.70
N GLU A 336 -0.22 12.23 -2.71
CA GLU A 336 -1.32 12.77 -1.90
C GLU A 336 -2.36 13.59 -2.70
N SER A 337 -1.96 14.20 -3.82
CA SER A 337 -2.88 14.92 -4.69
C SER A 337 -3.69 14.01 -5.61
N GLY A 338 -3.32 12.74 -5.75
CA GLY A 338 -3.93 11.79 -6.68
C GLY A 338 -3.60 12.08 -8.15
N SER A 339 -2.57 12.89 -8.42
CA SER A 339 -2.17 13.28 -9.77
C SER A 339 -1.07 12.41 -10.37
N HIS A 340 -0.33 11.67 -9.54
CA HIS A 340 0.74 10.76 -9.99
C HIS A 340 0.53 9.38 -9.40
N LEU A 341 0.71 8.36 -10.24
CA LEU A 341 0.74 6.96 -9.86
C LEU A 341 2.14 6.43 -10.09
N ALA A 342 2.72 5.78 -9.07
CA ALA A 342 3.94 5.01 -9.23
C ALA A 342 3.65 3.53 -9.05
N PHE A 343 4.39 2.69 -9.77
CA PHE A 343 4.31 1.24 -9.64
C PHE A 343 5.67 0.57 -9.90
N GLY A 344 5.82 -0.60 -9.32
CA GLY A 344 6.96 -1.46 -9.52
C GLY A 344 6.55 -2.90 -9.74
N THR A 345 7.47 -3.70 -10.26
CA THR A 345 7.24 -5.12 -10.56
C THR A 345 8.28 -6.03 -9.89
N GLU A 346 7.97 -7.32 -9.87
CA GLU A 346 8.88 -8.35 -9.36
C GLU A 346 10.16 -8.51 -10.20
N GLN A 347 10.14 -8.08 -11.46
CA GLN A 347 11.31 -8.14 -12.36
C GLN A 347 12.11 -6.84 -12.39
N GLY A 348 11.78 -5.87 -11.54
CA GLY A 348 12.57 -4.64 -11.40
C GLY A 348 12.10 -3.48 -12.26
N PHE A 349 11.02 -3.61 -13.03
CA PHE A 349 10.47 -2.46 -13.73
C PHE A 349 9.85 -1.48 -12.73
N ALA A 350 10.22 -0.20 -12.81
CA ALA A 350 9.67 0.86 -11.99
C ALA A 350 9.22 2.03 -12.87
N ALA A 351 8.05 2.59 -12.56
CA ALA A 351 7.46 3.66 -13.37
C ALA A 351 6.70 4.68 -12.52
N VAL A 352 6.66 5.91 -13.04
CA VAL A 352 5.82 7.01 -12.54
C VAL A 352 5.01 7.56 -13.69
N VAL A 353 3.72 7.74 -13.49
CA VAL A 353 2.79 8.25 -14.52
C VAL A 353 2.12 9.51 -14.02
N ASP A 354 2.24 10.60 -14.79
CA ASP A 354 1.53 11.86 -14.54
C ASP A 354 0.09 11.78 -15.08
N LEU A 355 -0.87 11.80 -14.17
CA LEU A 355 -2.30 11.75 -14.44
C LEU A 355 -2.99 13.08 -14.15
N SER A 356 -2.22 14.15 -13.94
CA SER A 356 -2.79 15.50 -13.77
C SER A 356 -3.61 15.90 -14.99
N LYS A 357 -4.71 16.59 -14.75
CA LYS A 357 -5.49 17.20 -15.85
C LYS A 357 -4.64 18.32 -16.47
N ARG A 358 -4.43 18.25 -17.76
CA ARG A 358 -3.94 19.36 -18.56
C ARG A 358 -5.09 20.15 -19.12
#